data_b820c346f1f1310ad541ee5a2ebfd96d
#
_entry.id   b820c346f1f1310ad541ee5a2ebfd96d
#
_cell.length_a   1.000
_cell.length_b   1.000
_cell.length_c   1.000
_cell.angle_alpha   90.00
_cell.angle_beta   90.00
_cell.angle_gamma   90.00
#
_symmetry.space_group_name_H-M   'P 1'
#
loop_
_entity.id
_entity.type
_entity.pdbx_description
1 polymer ?
#
loop_
_entity_poly.entity_id
_entity_poly.type
_entity_poly.pdbx_seq_one_letter_code
_entity_poly.pdbx_strand_id
1 'polypeptide(L)'
;MSSQYVIKNLQGRSVRLDILAVDRQNQVYNIEIQRDDKGAGVKRARYNSSLIDANVTEPGEQYQNLNETYVVFITENDVLGENLPIYHVDRIIRETGKMFNDQSHIIYVNSQIKDETALGKLMHDFTCTNAKDMYYEVLADRVHYFKEDEKGVAIMCKAMEDMRNE
;
A
#
# COMPACT_ATOMS: atom_id res chain seq x y z
N MET A 1 4.09 -17.07 3.45
CA MET A 1 4.28 -15.65 3.83
C MET A 1 2.90 -15.09 4.16
N SER A 2 2.67 -14.66 5.37
CA SER A 2 1.43 -13.97 5.73
C SER A 2 1.37 -12.67 4.92
N SER A 3 0.29 -12.46 4.17
CA SER A 3 0.07 -11.25 3.38
C SER A 3 -0.28 -10.02 4.23
N GLN A 4 -0.41 -10.20 5.54
CA GLN A 4 -0.80 -9.13 6.45
C GLN A 4 0.22 -8.97 7.56
N TYR A 5 0.69 -7.75 7.74
CA TYR A 5 1.66 -7.38 8.77
C TYR A 5 0.95 -6.64 9.91
N VAL A 6 1.04 -7.18 11.13
CA VAL A 6 0.41 -6.57 12.31
C VAL A 6 1.44 -5.76 13.08
N ILE A 7 1.28 -4.45 13.07
CA ILE A 7 2.02 -3.53 13.93
C ILE A 7 1.29 -3.39 15.27
N LYS A 8 1.92 -3.85 16.33
CA LYS A 8 1.35 -3.78 17.67
C LYS A 8 1.65 -2.43 18.31
N ASN A 9 0.61 -1.78 18.81
CA ASN A 9 0.74 -0.64 19.69
C ASN A 9 0.36 -1.08 21.11
N LEU A 10 1.33 -1.11 22.02
CA LEU A 10 1.12 -1.59 23.39
C LEU A 10 0.22 -0.66 24.23
N GLN A 11 0.07 0.60 23.82
CA GLN A 11 -0.70 1.62 24.56
C GLN A 11 -1.90 2.16 23.79
N GLY A 12 -2.17 1.66 22.60
CA GLY A 12 -3.23 2.17 21.73
C GLY A 12 -3.70 1.16 20.68
N ARG A 13 -4.35 1.68 19.65
CA ARG A 13 -4.87 0.87 18.55
C ARG A 13 -3.73 0.32 17.69
N SER A 14 -3.62 -0.99 17.60
CA SER A 14 -2.75 -1.66 16.63
C SER A 14 -3.28 -1.50 15.20
N VAL A 15 -2.39 -1.64 14.21
CA VAL A 15 -2.74 -1.59 12.79
C VAL A 15 -2.40 -2.92 12.13
N ARG A 16 -3.31 -3.37 11.27
CA ARG A 16 -3.07 -4.47 10.34
C ARG A 16 -2.81 -3.83 8.98
N LEU A 17 -1.61 -4.02 8.45
CA LEU A 17 -1.18 -3.51 7.15
C LEU A 17 -1.36 -4.61 6.11
N ASP A 18 -1.87 -4.25 4.93
CA ASP A 18 -2.05 -5.22 3.85
C ASP A 18 -0.67 -5.66 3.33
N ILE A 19 0.20 -4.72 3.01
CA ILE A 19 1.56 -4.98 2.55
C ILE A 19 2.51 -4.02 3.25
N LEU A 20 3.60 -4.56 3.82
CA LEU A 20 4.76 -3.79 4.28
C LEU A 20 6.00 -4.30 3.53
N ALA A 21 6.69 -3.42 2.83
CA ALA A 21 7.87 -3.74 2.04
C ALA A 21 9.00 -2.75 2.32
N VAL A 22 10.23 -3.22 2.20
CA VAL A 22 11.44 -2.38 2.27
C VAL A 22 12.21 -2.61 0.99
N ASP A 23 12.63 -1.55 0.34
CA ASP A 23 13.41 -1.62 -0.88
C ASP A 23 14.92 -1.68 -0.62
N ARG A 24 15.73 -1.67 -1.71
CA ARG A 24 17.20 -1.73 -1.60
C ARG A 24 17.83 -0.45 -1.07
N GLN A 25 17.11 0.67 -1.10
CA GLN A 25 17.50 1.96 -0.56
C GLN A 25 17.06 2.13 0.89
N ASN A 26 16.50 1.08 1.48
CA ASN A 26 15.96 1.07 2.84
C ASN A 26 14.73 1.98 3.02
N GLN A 27 14.02 2.30 1.93
CA GLN A 27 12.74 3.00 1.97
C GLN A 27 11.63 2.02 2.35
N VAL A 28 10.70 2.44 3.20
CA VAL A 28 9.62 1.61 3.74
C VAL A 28 8.31 1.96 3.06
N TYR A 29 7.63 0.97 2.52
CA TYR A 29 6.36 1.10 1.83
C TYR A 29 5.27 0.33 2.57
N ASN A 30 4.21 1.03 2.98
CA ASN A 30 2.94 0.41 3.35
C ASN A 30 1.97 0.59 2.20
N ILE A 31 1.48 -0.49 1.62
CA ILE A 31 0.51 -0.45 0.53
C ILE A 31 -0.79 -1.06 1.04
N GLU A 32 -1.87 -0.27 0.98
CA GLU A 32 -3.22 -0.61 1.40
C GLU A 32 -4.13 -0.62 0.18
N ILE A 33 -4.85 -1.72 -0.05
CA ILE A 33 -5.82 -1.84 -1.15
C ILE A 33 -7.22 -1.77 -0.54
N GLN A 34 -7.96 -0.69 -0.83
CA GLN A 34 -9.25 -0.40 -0.20
C GLN A 34 -10.39 -0.33 -1.22
N ARG A 35 -11.37 -1.21 -1.06
CA ARG A 35 -12.63 -1.18 -1.83
C ARG A 35 -13.66 -0.21 -1.25
N ASP A 36 -13.59 0.05 0.06
CA ASP A 36 -14.48 0.99 0.75
C ASP A 36 -13.71 2.24 1.16
N ASP A 37 -14.23 3.42 0.83
CA ASP A 37 -13.65 4.74 1.12
C ASP A 37 -13.41 4.96 2.61
N LYS A 38 -14.23 4.33 3.48
CA LYS A 38 -14.06 4.40 4.94
C LYS A 38 -12.72 3.85 5.40
N GLY A 39 -12.12 2.94 4.62
CA GLY A 39 -10.81 2.37 4.88
C GLY A 39 -9.64 3.31 4.56
N ALA A 40 -9.82 4.29 3.67
CA ALA A 40 -8.75 5.15 3.12
C ALA A 40 -8.74 6.58 3.70
N GLY A 41 -9.31 6.79 4.88
CA GLY A 41 -9.38 8.13 5.47
C GLY A 41 -8.01 8.75 5.77
N VAL A 42 -7.86 10.06 5.52
CA VAL A 42 -6.60 10.82 5.68
C VAL A 42 -5.98 10.74 7.09
N LYS A 43 -6.81 10.59 8.12
CA LYS A 43 -6.31 10.38 9.50
C LYS A 43 -5.74 8.98 9.69
N ARG A 44 -6.26 7.97 8.98
CA ARG A 44 -5.69 6.62 9.01
C ARG A 44 -4.33 6.58 8.33
N ALA A 45 -4.18 7.25 7.20
CA ALA A 45 -2.89 7.37 6.52
C ALA A 45 -1.81 7.96 7.45
N ARG A 46 -2.13 9.07 8.11
CA ARG A 46 -1.23 9.67 9.11
C ARG A 46 -0.91 8.71 10.27
N TYR A 47 -1.92 7.97 10.76
CA TYR A 47 -1.74 7.03 11.86
C TYR A 47 -0.85 5.86 11.46
N ASN A 48 -1.05 5.29 10.27
CA ASN A 48 -0.20 4.24 9.72
C ASN A 48 1.26 4.71 9.63
N SER A 49 1.51 5.90 9.05
CA SER A 49 2.85 6.49 8.98
C SER A 49 3.53 6.57 10.34
N SER A 50 2.83 7.11 11.35
CA SER A 50 3.40 7.24 12.70
C SER A 50 3.70 5.90 13.36
N LEU A 51 2.88 4.88 13.12
CA LEU A 51 3.13 3.54 13.67
C LEU A 51 4.27 2.82 12.96
N ILE A 52 4.44 3.03 11.66
CA ILE A 52 5.58 2.49 10.93
C ILE A 52 6.86 3.04 11.52
N ASP A 53 6.99 4.36 11.63
CA ASP A 53 8.17 4.99 12.22
C ASP A 53 8.48 4.46 13.62
N ALA A 54 7.44 4.33 14.47
CA ALA A 54 7.59 3.82 15.84
C ALA A 54 7.99 2.34 15.94
N ASN A 55 7.78 1.55 14.88
CA ASN A 55 8.04 0.10 14.91
C ASN A 55 9.25 -0.33 14.07
N VAL A 56 9.72 0.50 13.14
CA VAL A 56 10.95 0.23 12.38
C VAL A 56 12.19 0.81 13.05
N THR A 57 12.01 1.73 13.99
CA THR A 57 13.11 2.39 14.71
C THR A 57 13.53 1.56 15.93
N GLU A 58 14.81 1.24 16.02
CA GLU A 58 15.35 0.49 17.16
C GLU A 58 15.56 1.40 18.39
N PRO A 59 15.44 0.85 19.63
CA PRO A 59 15.69 1.62 20.84
C PRO A 59 17.10 2.21 20.87
N GLY A 60 17.19 3.54 21.02
CA GLY A 60 18.46 4.28 21.05
C GLY A 60 18.97 4.73 19.69
N GLU A 61 18.27 4.42 18.61
CA GLU A 61 18.58 4.93 17.28
C GLU A 61 18.33 6.44 17.19
N GLN A 62 19.15 7.12 16.39
CA GLN A 62 19.01 8.56 16.17
C GLN A 62 17.89 8.84 15.19
N TYR A 63 17.04 9.85 15.45
CA TYR A 63 15.91 10.21 14.58
C TYR A 63 16.32 10.59 13.14
N GLN A 64 17.55 11.03 12.94
CA GLN A 64 18.12 11.32 11.61
C GLN A 64 18.27 10.07 10.74
N ASN A 65 18.23 8.88 11.34
CA ASN A 65 18.35 7.61 10.64
C ASN A 65 16.97 6.98 10.32
N LEU A 66 15.86 7.69 10.64
CA LEU A 66 14.53 7.23 10.25
C LEU A 66 14.46 6.98 8.73
N ASN A 67 13.84 5.89 8.37
CA ASN A 67 13.64 5.54 6.98
C ASN A 67 12.74 6.56 6.28
N GLU A 68 12.98 6.81 5.01
CA GLU A 68 11.98 7.43 4.16
C GLU A 68 10.78 6.48 4.04
N THR A 69 9.57 6.97 4.33
CA THR A 69 8.36 6.15 4.43
C THR A 69 7.28 6.59 3.46
N TYR A 70 6.62 5.61 2.85
CA TYR A 70 5.51 5.80 1.92
C TYR A 70 4.29 5.03 2.39
N VAL A 71 3.20 5.72 2.67
CA VAL A 71 1.88 5.12 2.91
C VAL A 71 1.04 5.30 1.66
N VAL A 72 0.81 4.20 0.94
CA VAL A 72 0.12 4.18 -0.35
C VAL A 72 -1.26 3.57 -0.19
N PHE A 73 -2.30 4.33 -0.47
CA PHE A 73 -3.66 3.83 -0.59
C PHE A 73 -4.04 3.68 -2.06
N ILE A 74 -4.34 2.46 -2.48
CA ILE A 74 -4.97 2.17 -3.78
C ILE A 74 -6.44 2.00 -3.52
N THR A 75 -7.27 2.93 -4.02
CA THR A 75 -8.69 3.01 -3.71
C THR A 75 -9.56 2.75 -4.93
N GLU A 76 -10.68 2.06 -4.74
CA GLU A 76 -11.65 1.81 -5.81
C GLU A 76 -12.34 3.11 -6.24
N ASN A 77 -12.55 4.04 -5.31
CA ASN A 77 -13.13 5.36 -5.59
C ASN A 77 -12.10 6.47 -5.38
N ASP A 78 -12.35 7.63 -5.99
CA ASP A 78 -11.53 8.82 -5.77
C ASP A 78 -11.82 9.45 -4.41
N VAL A 79 -11.04 9.09 -3.39
CA VAL A 79 -11.24 9.55 -2.00
C VAL A 79 -11.02 11.04 -1.82
N LEU A 80 -10.18 11.67 -2.66
CA LEU A 80 -9.88 13.11 -2.57
C LEU A 80 -10.75 13.96 -3.51
N GLY A 81 -11.40 13.34 -4.50
CA GLY A 81 -12.48 13.95 -5.28
C GLY A 81 -12.07 14.91 -6.40
N GLU A 82 -10.79 14.97 -6.78
CA GLU A 82 -10.27 15.87 -7.82
C GLU A 82 -10.08 15.18 -9.17
N ASN A 83 -10.52 13.92 -9.31
CA ASN A 83 -10.45 13.12 -10.53
C ASN A 83 -9.03 12.90 -11.10
N LEU A 84 -8.03 12.88 -10.23
CA LEU A 84 -6.65 12.61 -10.61
C LEU A 84 -6.32 11.11 -10.45
N PRO A 85 -5.40 10.56 -11.27
CA PRO A 85 -4.97 9.17 -11.14
C PRO A 85 -4.14 8.90 -9.89
N ILE A 86 -3.45 9.93 -9.39
CA ILE A 86 -2.56 9.85 -8.23
C ILE A 86 -2.49 11.19 -7.52
N TYR A 87 -2.39 11.13 -6.20
CA TYR A 87 -2.20 12.29 -5.32
C TYR A 87 -0.99 12.04 -4.43
N HIS A 88 -0.06 12.98 -4.43
CA HIS A 88 1.07 13.01 -3.51
C HIS A 88 0.80 14.02 -2.40
N VAL A 89 0.90 13.57 -1.17
CA VAL A 89 0.61 14.38 0.01
C VAL A 89 1.89 14.49 0.84
N ASP A 90 2.49 15.67 0.81
CA ASP A 90 3.69 16.02 1.54
C ASP A 90 3.44 17.22 2.44
N ARG A 91 4.33 17.44 3.40
CA ARG A 91 4.25 18.59 4.31
C ARG A 91 4.97 19.79 3.73
N ILE A 92 4.34 20.97 3.90
CA ILE A 92 4.91 22.26 3.49
C ILE A 92 5.06 23.18 4.71
N ILE A 93 6.06 24.06 4.66
CA ILE A 93 6.23 25.17 5.60
C ILE A 93 5.34 26.30 5.08
N ARG A 94 4.24 26.59 5.75
CA ARG A 94 3.20 27.53 5.30
C ARG A 94 3.73 28.93 5.04
N GLU A 95 4.65 29.38 5.86
CA GLU A 95 5.23 30.74 5.79
C GLU A 95 6.13 30.95 4.58
N THR A 96 6.71 29.89 4.05
CA THR A 96 7.67 29.97 2.94
C THR A 96 7.23 29.27 1.67
N GLY A 97 6.20 28.43 1.76
CA GLY A 97 5.74 27.54 0.68
C GLY A 97 6.71 26.41 0.32
N LYS A 98 7.80 26.24 1.08
CA LYS A 98 8.82 25.22 0.80
C LYS A 98 8.40 23.87 1.39
N MET A 99 8.85 22.80 0.76
CA MET A 99 8.69 21.44 1.28
C MET A 99 9.38 21.31 2.65
N PHE A 100 8.76 20.61 3.59
CA PHE A 100 9.33 20.33 4.91
C PHE A 100 10.43 19.27 4.84
N ASN A 101 10.35 18.37 3.86
CA ASN A 101 11.33 17.31 3.55
C ASN A 101 11.63 16.38 4.74
N ASP A 102 10.60 15.97 5.44
CA ASP A 102 10.71 15.02 6.56
C ASP A 102 10.72 13.56 6.12
N GLN A 103 10.74 13.30 4.81
CA GLN A 103 10.81 11.97 4.21
C GLN A 103 9.63 11.04 4.59
N SER A 104 8.48 11.62 4.92
CA SER A 104 7.25 10.88 5.20
C SER A 104 6.17 11.27 4.19
N HIS A 105 5.81 10.34 3.33
CA HIS A 105 4.95 10.56 2.18
C HIS A 105 3.66 9.76 2.28
N ILE A 106 2.55 10.36 1.83
CA ILE A 106 1.29 9.66 1.66
C ILE A 106 0.88 9.76 0.20
N ILE A 107 0.49 8.63 -0.39
CA ILE A 107 0.08 8.56 -1.80
C ILE A 107 -1.31 7.95 -1.87
N TYR A 108 -2.21 8.61 -2.60
CA TYR A 108 -3.50 8.05 -2.97
C TYR A 108 -3.50 7.75 -4.46
N VAL A 109 -3.92 6.54 -4.82
CA VAL A 109 -4.06 6.08 -6.20
C VAL A 109 -5.52 5.79 -6.47
N ASN A 110 -6.10 6.46 -7.46
CA ASN A 110 -7.46 6.23 -7.92
C ASN A 110 -7.47 5.10 -8.96
N SER A 111 -7.89 3.91 -8.57
CA SER A 111 -7.88 2.74 -9.46
C SER A 111 -8.98 2.74 -10.52
N GLN A 112 -9.88 3.72 -10.53
CA GLN A 112 -10.85 3.89 -11.63
C GLN A 112 -10.18 4.37 -12.92
N ILE A 113 -9.05 5.09 -12.82
CA ILE A 113 -8.35 5.62 -13.99
C ILE A 113 -7.43 4.53 -14.54
N LYS A 114 -7.77 4.04 -15.73
CA LYS A 114 -7.09 2.96 -16.46
C LYS A 114 -6.70 3.44 -17.85
N ASP A 115 -5.91 4.50 -17.87
CA ASP A 115 -5.40 5.11 -19.11
C ASP A 115 -4.15 4.35 -19.63
N GLU A 116 -3.56 4.84 -20.72
CA GLU A 116 -2.38 4.23 -21.34
C GLU A 116 -1.07 4.51 -20.60
N THR A 117 -1.11 5.23 -19.46
CA THR A 117 0.06 5.41 -18.62
C THR A 117 0.48 4.11 -17.93
N ALA A 118 1.71 4.04 -17.44
CA ALA A 118 2.18 2.90 -16.67
C ALA A 118 1.28 2.64 -15.43
N LEU A 119 0.85 3.70 -14.75
CA LEU A 119 -0.05 3.59 -13.61
C LEU A 119 -1.44 3.09 -14.01
N GLY A 120 -2.01 3.64 -15.10
CA GLY A 120 -3.32 3.21 -15.60
C GLY A 120 -3.33 1.73 -16.00
N LYS A 121 -2.27 1.26 -16.66
CA LYS A 121 -2.08 -0.16 -16.98
C LYS A 121 -1.95 -1.03 -15.73
N LEU A 122 -1.25 -0.56 -14.70
CA LEU A 122 -1.18 -1.26 -13.41
C LEU A 122 -2.55 -1.35 -12.74
N MET A 123 -3.35 -0.27 -12.77
CA MET A 123 -4.71 -0.27 -12.22
C MET A 123 -5.65 -1.17 -13.01
N HIS A 124 -5.45 -1.28 -14.33
CA HIS A 124 -6.13 -2.28 -15.14
C HIS A 124 -5.83 -3.69 -14.64
N ASP A 125 -4.56 -4.03 -14.47
CA ASP A 125 -4.13 -5.37 -14.07
C ASP A 125 -4.64 -5.77 -12.68
N PHE A 126 -4.75 -4.83 -11.74
CA PHE A 126 -5.31 -5.10 -10.40
C PHE A 126 -6.79 -5.51 -10.44
N THR A 127 -7.52 -5.15 -11.48
CA THR A 127 -8.92 -5.55 -11.68
C THR A 127 -9.08 -6.65 -12.73
N CYS A 128 -8.02 -6.99 -13.45
CA CYS A 128 -8.03 -7.99 -14.50
C CYS A 128 -8.11 -9.39 -13.89
N THR A 129 -9.01 -10.20 -14.41
CA THR A 129 -9.21 -11.57 -13.94
C THR A 129 -8.50 -12.62 -14.77
N ASN A 130 -8.06 -12.27 -15.99
CA ASN A 130 -7.41 -13.18 -16.92
C ASN A 130 -5.96 -12.73 -17.14
N ALA A 131 -5.01 -13.61 -16.84
CA ALA A 131 -3.58 -13.33 -17.00
C ALA A 131 -3.18 -12.90 -18.41
N LYS A 132 -3.87 -13.41 -19.46
CA LYS A 132 -3.58 -13.08 -20.85
C LYS A 132 -3.91 -11.64 -21.25
N ASP A 133 -4.77 -10.98 -20.46
CA ASP A 133 -5.22 -9.62 -20.73
C ASP A 133 -4.44 -8.58 -19.89
N MET A 134 -3.45 -9.03 -19.11
CA MET A 134 -2.61 -8.17 -18.29
C MET A 134 -1.44 -7.58 -19.05
N TYR A 135 -1.08 -6.35 -18.71
CA TYR A 135 0.05 -5.62 -19.27
C TYR A 135 1.40 -5.99 -18.62
N TYR A 136 1.37 -6.30 -17.32
CA TYR A 136 2.59 -6.61 -16.56
C TYR A 136 2.78 -8.12 -16.42
N GLU A 137 3.79 -8.65 -17.10
CA GLU A 137 4.11 -10.08 -17.12
C GLU A 137 4.28 -10.67 -15.72
N VAL A 138 4.93 -9.93 -14.82
CA VAL A 138 5.12 -10.38 -13.42
C VAL A 138 3.79 -10.61 -12.71
N LEU A 139 2.77 -9.78 -12.96
CA LEU A 139 1.43 -9.95 -12.41
C LEU A 139 0.68 -11.07 -13.12
N ALA A 140 0.79 -11.12 -14.45
CA ALA A 140 0.20 -12.17 -15.28
C ALA A 140 0.67 -13.56 -14.84
N ASP A 141 1.98 -13.75 -14.66
CA ASP A 141 2.58 -15.01 -14.21
C ASP A 141 2.07 -15.42 -12.83
N ARG A 142 1.94 -14.46 -11.91
CA ARG A 142 1.41 -14.75 -10.57
C ARG A 142 -0.07 -15.11 -10.59
N VAL A 143 -0.88 -14.44 -11.41
CA VAL A 143 -2.31 -14.77 -11.57
C VAL A 143 -2.45 -16.15 -12.22
N HIS A 144 -1.67 -16.43 -13.26
CA HIS A 144 -1.63 -17.74 -13.89
C HIS A 144 -1.26 -18.85 -12.88
N TYR A 145 -0.18 -18.65 -12.12
CA TYR A 145 0.26 -19.60 -11.10
C TYR A 145 -0.85 -19.89 -10.08
N PHE A 146 -1.50 -18.88 -9.52
CA PHE A 146 -2.53 -19.09 -8.50
C PHE A 146 -3.86 -19.62 -9.05
N LYS A 147 -4.12 -19.49 -10.34
CA LYS A 147 -5.39 -19.95 -10.94
C LYS A 147 -5.28 -21.29 -11.68
N GLU A 148 -4.13 -21.59 -12.24
CA GLU A 148 -3.97 -22.71 -13.19
C GLU A 148 -2.91 -23.73 -12.75
N ASP A 149 -1.95 -23.37 -11.89
CA ASP A 149 -0.98 -24.32 -11.35
C ASP A 149 -1.54 -25.02 -10.09
N GLU A 150 -1.46 -26.35 -10.03
CA GLU A 150 -2.03 -27.13 -8.92
C GLU A 150 -1.51 -26.70 -7.55
N LYS A 151 -0.21 -26.35 -7.43
CA LYS A 151 0.39 -25.89 -6.17
C LYS A 151 -0.10 -24.49 -5.82
N GLY A 152 -0.19 -23.61 -6.80
CA GLY A 152 -0.69 -22.25 -6.63
C GLY A 152 -2.15 -22.23 -6.19
N VAL A 153 -3.01 -23.03 -6.82
CA VAL A 153 -4.41 -23.21 -6.48
C VAL A 153 -4.57 -23.75 -5.05
N ALA A 154 -3.79 -24.73 -4.65
CA ALA A 154 -3.82 -25.29 -3.30
C ALA A 154 -3.44 -24.24 -2.22
N ILE A 155 -2.40 -23.42 -2.51
CA ILE A 155 -1.99 -22.31 -1.62
C ILE A 155 -3.10 -21.27 -1.49
N MET A 156 -3.74 -20.91 -2.60
CA MET A 156 -4.83 -19.92 -2.62
C MET A 156 -6.06 -20.43 -1.85
N CYS A 157 -6.46 -21.70 -2.07
CA CYS A 157 -7.57 -22.31 -1.34
C CYS A 157 -7.33 -22.29 0.18
N LYS A 158 -6.12 -22.67 0.62
CA LYS A 158 -5.76 -22.65 2.03
C LYS A 158 -5.81 -21.22 2.60
N ALA A 159 -5.27 -20.24 1.91
CA ALA A 159 -5.31 -18.84 2.35
C ALA A 159 -6.74 -18.30 2.47
N MET A 160 -7.63 -18.70 1.56
CA MET A 160 -9.06 -18.34 1.62
C MET A 160 -9.80 -19.02 2.79
N GLU A 161 -9.44 -20.26 3.12
CA GLU A 161 -9.99 -20.97 4.29
C GLU A 161 -9.53 -20.30 5.59
N ASP A 162 -8.26 -19.97 5.70
CA ASP A 162 -7.70 -19.29 6.86
C ASP A 162 -8.38 -17.92 7.10
N MET A 163 -8.59 -17.11 6.04
CA MET A 163 -9.31 -15.83 6.13
C MET A 163 -10.79 -15.97 6.53
N ARG A 164 -11.44 -17.09 6.20
CA ARG A 164 -12.84 -17.32 6.57
C ARG A 164 -13.00 -17.76 8.02
N ASN A 165 -11.95 -18.31 8.61
CA ASN A 165 -11.92 -18.83 9.98
C ASN A 165 -11.43 -17.79 11.02
N GLU A 166 -10.95 -16.60 10.57
CA GLU A 166 -10.61 -15.44 11.41
C GLU A 166 -11.84 -14.53 11.65
#